data_50d6eeaccd11f5576a3a3d45ca70594e
#
_entry.id   50d6eeaccd11f5576a3a3d45ca70594e
#
_cell.length_a   1.000
_cell.length_b   1.000
_cell.length_c   1.000
_cell.angle_alpha   90.00
_cell.angle_beta   90.00
_cell.angle_gamma   90.00
#
_symmetry.space_group_name_H-M   'P 1'
#
loop_
_entity.id
_entity.type
_entity.pdbx_description
1 polymer ?
#
loop_
_entity_poly.entity_id
_entity_poly.type
_entity_poly.pdbx_seq_one_letter_code
_entity_poly.pdbx_strand_id
1 'polypeptide(L)'
;VLSQTKLDQLKSIDDNPFILITARRAQTLKCPVYEGSFARIAVGQATKVSSLKAIADPSLDLKSPLKGPFDILRDKPLKLETEVLWLLKSAQLLPAAIVSRIENGEKFALENNLTYLQTEQLMNLSMSSESISDAITAAVPTARAASTQFHIFRPALSGEEHYALEIGELNRDHPILVRIHSACFTGDVL
;
A
#
# COMPACT_ATOMS: atom_id res chain seq x y z
N VAL A 1 -2.76 -7.69 -13.55
CA VAL A 1 -3.00 -8.97 -12.83
C VAL A 1 -1.92 -9.97 -13.24
N LEU A 2 -1.32 -10.68 -12.27
CA LEU A 2 -0.31 -11.70 -12.52
C LEU A 2 -0.93 -12.90 -13.25
N SER A 3 -0.38 -13.28 -14.41
CA SER A 3 -0.69 -14.51 -15.12
C SER A 3 0.42 -15.55 -14.97
N GLN A 4 0.14 -16.82 -15.27
CA GLN A 4 1.17 -17.88 -15.23
C GLN A 4 2.31 -17.57 -16.21
N THR A 5 2.00 -17.10 -17.41
CA THR A 5 3.00 -16.71 -18.41
C THR A 5 3.94 -15.62 -17.90
N LYS A 6 3.40 -14.57 -17.22
CA LYS A 6 4.23 -13.52 -16.63
C LYS A 6 5.11 -14.05 -15.49
N LEU A 7 4.59 -14.97 -14.69
CA LEU A 7 5.38 -15.60 -13.61
C LEU A 7 6.52 -16.43 -14.20
N ASP A 8 6.26 -17.19 -15.24
CA ASP A 8 7.26 -18.03 -15.88
C ASP A 8 8.34 -17.18 -16.59
N GLN A 9 7.96 -16.04 -17.17
CA GLN A 9 8.91 -15.05 -17.70
C GLN A 9 9.79 -14.48 -16.57
N LEU A 10 9.24 -14.11 -15.42
CA LEU A 10 10.02 -13.61 -14.29
C LEU A 10 11.02 -14.66 -13.77
N LYS A 11 10.61 -15.93 -13.69
CA LYS A 11 11.49 -17.04 -13.31
C LYS A 11 12.58 -17.34 -14.32
N SER A 12 12.38 -17.00 -15.60
CA SER A 12 13.41 -17.17 -16.63
C SER A 12 14.47 -16.05 -16.62
N ILE A 13 14.13 -14.90 -16.00
CA ILE A 13 15.02 -13.74 -15.91
C ILE A 13 15.86 -13.79 -14.63
N ASP A 14 15.28 -14.25 -13.54
CA ASP A 14 15.87 -14.28 -12.22
C ASP A 14 15.69 -15.67 -11.60
N ASP A 15 16.78 -16.31 -11.21
CA ASP A 15 16.76 -17.64 -10.57
C ASP A 15 16.17 -17.61 -9.15
N ASN A 16 16.11 -16.43 -8.53
CA ASN A 16 15.69 -16.24 -7.15
C ASN A 16 14.62 -15.14 -6.98
N PRO A 17 13.51 -15.18 -7.72
CA PRO A 17 12.44 -14.23 -7.51
C PRO A 17 11.78 -14.46 -6.14
N PHE A 18 11.19 -13.41 -5.57
CA PHE A 18 10.49 -13.52 -4.31
C PHE A 18 9.16 -12.77 -4.33
N ILE A 19 8.23 -13.16 -3.48
CA ILE A 19 7.06 -12.36 -3.18
C ILE A 19 7.32 -11.52 -1.93
N LEU A 20 7.09 -10.22 -2.08
CA LEU A 20 7.17 -9.22 -1.03
C LEU A 20 5.76 -9.02 -0.46
N ILE A 21 5.60 -9.08 0.86
CA ILE A 21 4.35 -8.86 1.58
C ILE A 21 4.60 -8.00 2.81
N THR A 22 3.54 -7.36 3.33
CA THR A 22 3.63 -6.59 4.57
C THR A 22 3.89 -7.47 5.79
N ALA A 23 4.52 -6.92 6.82
CA ALA A 23 4.70 -7.61 8.11
C ALA A 23 3.39 -8.13 8.69
N ARG A 24 2.30 -7.33 8.60
CA ARG A 24 0.97 -7.75 9.05
C ARG A 24 0.46 -8.99 8.30
N ARG A 25 0.64 -9.03 6.97
CA ARG A 25 0.27 -10.21 6.18
C ARG A 25 1.13 -11.42 6.55
N ALA A 26 2.44 -11.23 6.72
CA ALA A 26 3.35 -12.28 7.15
C ALA A 26 2.94 -12.87 8.51
N GLN A 27 2.57 -12.03 9.49
CA GLN A 27 2.07 -12.48 10.80
C GLN A 27 0.80 -13.32 10.67
N THR A 28 -0.17 -12.92 9.83
CA THR A 28 -1.37 -13.70 9.56
C THR A 28 -1.03 -15.08 8.99
N LEU A 29 -0.02 -15.16 8.13
CA LEU A 29 0.48 -16.39 7.53
C LEU A 29 1.40 -17.19 8.46
N LYS A 30 1.66 -16.70 9.68
CA LYS A 30 2.63 -17.27 10.63
C LYS A 30 4.05 -17.35 10.07
N CYS A 31 4.40 -16.41 9.18
CA CYS A 31 5.74 -16.24 8.66
C CYS A 31 6.56 -15.35 9.60
N PRO A 32 7.79 -15.70 9.94
CA PRO A 32 8.67 -14.80 10.68
C PRO A 32 8.98 -13.53 9.86
N VAL A 33 9.03 -12.40 10.56
CA VAL A 33 9.39 -11.09 10.00
C VAL A 33 10.74 -10.69 10.56
N TYR A 34 11.74 -10.57 9.71
CA TYR A 34 13.11 -10.21 10.13
C TYR A 34 13.38 -8.71 9.95
N GLU A 35 12.67 -8.04 9.05
CA GLU A 35 12.94 -6.66 8.63
C GLU A 35 11.94 -5.62 9.20
N GLY A 36 11.11 -6.01 10.16
CA GLY A 36 10.18 -5.11 10.85
C GLY A 36 8.91 -4.75 10.07
N SER A 37 9.00 -4.29 8.82
CA SER A 37 7.86 -3.78 8.05
C SER A 37 7.36 -4.69 6.93
N PHE A 38 8.13 -5.69 6.52
CA PHE A 38 7.80 -6.61 5.43
C PHE A 38 8.41 -7.99 5.62
N ALA A 39 7.99 -8.94 4.77
CA ALA A 39 8.63 -10.25 4.62
C ALA A 39 8.81 -10.57 3.14
N ARG A 40 9.88 -11.30 2.83
CA ARG A 40 10.23 -11.78 1.50
C ARG A 40 10.18 -13.30 1.50
N ILE A 41 9.33 -13.87 0.66
CA ILE A 41 9.14 -15.33 0.54
C ILE A 41 9.66 -15.74 -0.83
N ALA A 42 10.59 -16.69 -0.87
CA ALA A 42 11.17 -17.18 -2.13
C ALA A 42 10.09 -17.81 -3.03
N VAL A 43 10.19 -17.55 -4.32
CA VAL A 43 9.31 -18.11 -5.35
C VAL A 43 10.07 -19.18 -6.11
N GLY A 44 9.93 -20.43 -5.65
CA GLY A 44 10.59 -21.57 -6.30
C GLY A 44 10.01 -21.91 -7.69
N GLN A 45 10.74 -22.72 -8.46
CA GLN A 45 10.35 -23.11 -9.83
C GLN A 45 8.98 -23.78 -9.91
N ALA A 46 8.60 -24.58 -8.92
CA ALA A 46 7.31 -25.25 -8.84
C ALA A 46 6.15 -24.35 -8.38
N THR A 47 6.42 -23.12 -7.93
CA THR A 47 5.39 -22.22 -7.40
C THR A 47 4.43 -21.77 -8.50
N LYS A 48 3.13 -21.92 -8.25
CA LYS A 48 2.05 -21.51 -9.17
C LYS A 48 1.48 -20.16 -8.80
N VAL A 49 0.88 -19.46 -9.77
CA VAL A 49 0.19 -18.19 -9.54
C VAL A 49 -0.93 -18.30 -8.49
N SER A 50 -1.64 -19.44 -8.44
CA SER A 50 -2.69 -19.68 -7.43
C SER A 50 -2.15 -19.63 -6.00
N SER A 51 -0.97 -20.18 -5.76
CA SER A 51 -0.30 -20.13 -4.46
C SER A 51 0.12 -18.72 -4.09
N LEU A 52 0.68 -17.95 -5.04
CA LEU A 52 1.06 -16.55 -4.83
C LEU A 52 -0.15 -15.65 -4.56
N LYS A 53 -1.27 -15.88 -5.27
CA LYS A 53 -2.52 -15.20 -4.99
C LYS A 53 -3.03 -15.50 -3.58
N ALA A 54 -2.98 -16.75 -3.15
CA ALA A 54 -3.40 -17.14 -1.79
C ALA A 54 -2.49 -16.53 -0.70
N ILE A 55 -1.20 -16.34 -0.99
CA ILE A 55 -0.28 -15.62 -0.08
C ILE A 55 -0.66 -14.13 -0.02
N ALA A 56 -0.91 -13.49 -1.15
CA ALA A 56 -1.18 -12.06 -1.23
C ALA A 56 -2.55 -11.66 -0.68
N ASP A 57 -3.61 -12.41 -1.03
CA ASP A 57 -5.01 -12.06 -0.82
C ASP A 57 -5.60 -12.71 0.44
N PRO A 58 -5.94 -11.90 1.48
CA PRO A 58 -6.57 -12.40 2.70
C PRO A 58 -7.94 -13.06 2.47
N SER A 59 -8.68 -12.65 1.43
CA SER A 59 -10.01 -13.22 1.13
C SER A 59 -9.95 -14.70 0.79
N LEU A 60 -8.77 -15.20 0.41
CA LEU A 60 -8.52 -16.61 0.11
C LEU A 60 -8.09 -17.44 1.33
N ASP A 61 -8.00 -16.85 2.53
CA ASP A 61 -7.47 -17.54 3.70
C ASP A 61 -8.33 -18.74 4.14
N LEU A 62 -9.64 -18.61 4.06
CA LEU A 62 -10.55 -19.70 4.38
C LEU A 62 -10.56 -20.81 3.31
N LYS A 63 -10.36 -20.44 2.05
CA LYS A 63 -10.32 -21.41 0.93
C LYS A 63 -9.00 -22.16 0.84
N SER A 64 -7.93 -21.56 1.33
CA SER A 64 -6.57 -22.13 1.30
C SER A 64 -5.91 -21.97 2.66
N PRO A 65 -6.32 -22.71 3.68
CA PRO A 65 -5.83 -22.54 5.05
C PRO A 65 -4.36 -22.97 5.21
N LEU A 66 -3.91 -23.95 4.45
CA LEU A 66 -2.54 -24.46 4.47
C LEU A 66 -1.77 -23.94 3.27
N LYS A 67 -0.95 -22.89 3.46
CA LYS A 67 -0.19 -22.23 2.39
C LYS A 67 1.31 -22.51 2.46
N GLY A 68 1.83 -22.89 3.62
CA GLY A 68 3.24 -23.21 3.86
C GLY A 68 3.62 -24.68 3.55
N PRO A 69 4.88 -25.04 3.76
CA PRO A 69 5.93 -24.21 4.36
C PRO A 69 6.41 -23.09 3.43
N PHE A 70 6.93 -22.02 4.05
CA PHE A 70 7.47 -20.86 3.32
C PHE A 70 9.00 -20.80 3.50
N ASP A 71 9.71 -20.55 2.44
CA ASP A 71 11.12 -20.22 2.46
C ASP A 71 11.28 -18.70 2.56
N ILE A 72 11.67 -18.23 3.76
CA ILE A 72 11.78 -16.79 4.06
C ILE A 72 13.21 -16.34 3.82
N LEU A 73 13.39 -15.35 2.96
CA LEU A 73 14.68 -14.76 2.68
C LEU A 73 15.17 -13.95 3.88
N ARG A 74 16.44 -14.17 4.26
CA ARG A 74 17.12 -13.54 5.40
C ARG A 74 18.31 -12.68 4.99
N ASP A 75 18.64 -12.67 3.70
CA ASP A 75 19.69 -11.82 3.15
C ASP A 75 19.34 -10.34 3.31
N LYS A 76 20.36 -9.48 3.16
CA LYS A 76 20.17 -8.03 3.26
C LYS A 76 19.08 -7.56 2.27
N PRO A 77 18.07 -6.80 2.73
CA PRO A 77 17.02 -6.33 1.86
C PRO A 77 17.54 -5.34 0.81
N LEU A 78 16.84 -5.24 -0.30
CA LEU A 78 16.97 -4.15 -1.23
C LEU A 78 16.39 -2.90 -0.57
N LYS A 79 16.90 -1.72 -0.85
CA LYS A 79 16.37 -0.48 -0.24
C LYS A 79 14.99 -0.05 -0.76
N LEU A 80 14.33 -0.88 -1.56
CA LEU A 80 13.11 -0.55 -2.30
C LEU A 80 11.84 -1.25 -1.77
N GLU A 81 11.98 -2.21 -0.86
CA GLU A 81 10.83 -3.04 -0.46
C GLU A 81 9.73 -2.21 0.21
N THR A 82 10.13 -1.27 1.07
CA THR A 82 9.18 -0.38 1.76
C THR A 82 8.47 0.53 0.77
N GLU A 83 9.21 1.11 -0.16
CA GLU A 83 8.69 2.03 -1.18
C GLU A 83 7.77 1.32 -2.16
N VAL A 84 8.09 0.08 -2.55
CA VAL A 84 7.21 -0.74 -3.40
C VAL A 84 5.89 -1.04 -2.70
N LEU A 85 5.92 -1.42 -1.43
CA LEU A 85 4.68 -1.66 -0.67
C LEU A 85 3.89 -0.37 -0.46
N TRP A 86 4.57 0.76 -0.24
CA TRP A 86 3.93 2.06 -0.17
C TRP A 86 3.24 2.41 -1.50
N LEU A 87 3.93 2.25 -2.64
CA LEU A 87 3.36 2.52 -3.97
C LEU A 87 2.11 1.68 -4.25
N LEU A 88 2.12 0.40 -3.88
CA LEU A 88 0.96 -0.48 -4.03
C LEU A 88 -0.22 -0.01 -3.18
N LYS A 89 0.03 0.40 -1.93
CA LYS A 89 -1.01 0.94 -1.05
C LYS A 89 -1.58 2.26 -1.59
N SER A 90 -0.72 3.17 -2.06
CA SER A 90 -1.13 4.45 -2.64
C SER A 90 -1.98 4.26 -3.90
N ALA A 91 -1.71 3.20 -4.67
CA ALA A 91 -2.51 2.80 -5.82
C ALA A 91 -3.78 1.98 -5.43
N GLN A 92 -4.10 1.84 -4.15
CA GLN A 92 -5.21 1.03 -3.63
C GLN A 92 -5.19 -0.43 -4.11
N LEU A 93 -3.99 -0.97 -4.30
CA LEU A 93 -3.78 -2.37 -4.66
C LEU A 93 -3.45 -3.20 -3.41
N LEU A 94 -3.60 -4.52 -3.52
CA LEU A 94 -3.08 -5.44 -2.50
C LEU A 94 -1.58 -5.18 -2.32
N PRO A 95 -1.11 -4.93 -1.09
CA PRO A 95 0.31 -4.61 -0.85
C PRO A 95 1.16 -5.88 -0.87
N ALA A 96 1.25 -6.48 -2.04
CA ALA A 96 2.05 -7.65 -2.35
C ALA A 96 2.59 -7.55 -3.78
N ALA A 97 3.89 -7.79 -3.97
CA ALA A 97 4.54 -7.76 -5.27
C ALA A 97 5.45 -8.97 -5.46
N ILE A 98 5.57 -9.43 -6.70
CA ILE A 98 6.65 -10.32 -7.08
C ILE A 98 7.82 -9.46 -7.55
N VAL A 99 8.97 -9.73 -6.99
CA VAL A 99 10.20 -9.00 -7.25
C VAL A 99 11.21 -9.95 -7.87
N SER A 100 11.79 -9.52 -8.98
CA SER A 100 12.90 -10.19 -9.67
C SER A 100 14.04 -9.20 -9.88
N ARG A 101 15.27 -9.65 -9.71
CA ARG A 101 16.46 -8.83 -9.97
C ARG A 101 16.80 -8.88 -11.45
N ILE A 102 17.03 -7.73 -12.04
CA ILE A 102 17.33 -7.60 -13.46
C ILE A 102 18.57 -6.73 -13.60
N GLU A 103 19.56 -7.23 -14.34
CA GLU A 103 20.70 -6.43 -14.75
C GLU A 103 20.26 -5.43 -15.82
N ASN A 104 20.80 -4.19 -15.77
CA ASN A 104 20.46 -3.11 -16.71
C ASN A 104 18.96 -2.86 -16.82
N GLY A 105 18.28 -2.64 -15.68
CA GLY A 105 16.83 -2.49 -15.58
C GLY A 105 16.23 -1.42 -16.51
N GLU A 106 16.94 -0.31 -16.75
CA GLU A 106 16.50 0.75 -17.66
C GLU A 106 16.40 0.23 -19.11
N LYS A 107 17.45 -0.42 -19.61
CA LYS A 107 17.46 -1.02 -20.93
C LYS A 107 16.38 -2.09 -21.06
N PHE A 108 16.25 -2.96 -20.06
CA PHE A 108 15.21 -3.98 -20.03
C PHE A 108 13.80 -3.39 -20.09
N ALA A 109 13.56 -2.33 -19.31
CA ALA A 109 12.27 -1.65 -19.31
C ALA A 109 11.92 -1.06 -20.67
N LEU A 110 12.90 -0.40 -21.33
CA LEU A 110 12.73 0.17 -22.66
C LEU A 110 12.41 -0.91 -23.71
N GLU A 111 13.16 -1.99 -23.73
CA GLU A 111 12.99 -3.11 -24.68
C GLU A 111 11.64 -3.84 -24.50
N ASN A 112 11.12 -3.86 -23.28
CA ASN A 112 9.86 -4.55 -22.95
C ASN A 112 8.66 -3.60 -22.77
N ASN A 113 8.82 -2.32 -23.10
CA ASN A 113 7.79 -1.28 -22.94
C ASN A 113 7.22 -1.22 -21.50
N LEU A 114 8.12 -1.25 -20.51
CA LEU A 114 7.79 -1.16 -19.09
C LEU A 114 8.12 0.22 -18.54
N THR A 115 7.40 0.63 -17.50
CA THR A 115 7.73 1.85 -16.76
C THR A 115 9.00 1.65 -15.95
N TYR A 116 9.95 2.56 -16.10
CA TYR A 116 11.17 2.62 -15.32
C TYR A 116 11.12 3.81 -14.35
N LEU A 117 11.44 3.55 -13.09
CA LEU A 117 11.57 4.57 -12.05
C LEU A 117 12.91 4.41 -11.35
N GLN A 118 13.60 5.54 -11.17
CA GLN A 118 14.80 5.57 -10.34
C GLN A 118 14.42 5.54 -8.86
N THR A 119 15.29 4.97 -8.03
CA THR A 119 15.05 4.86 -6.58
C THR A 119 14.76 6.21 -5.92
N GLU A 120 15.50 7.24 -6.32
CA GLU A 120 15.37 8.60 -5.80
C GLU A 120 14.01 9.21 -6.14
N GLN A 121 13.49 8.93 -7.34
CA GLN A 121 12.16 9.37 -7.75
C GLN A 121 11.07 8.72 -6.89
N LEU A 122 11.19 7.42 -6.64
CA LEU A 122 10.22 6.70 -5.82
C LEU A 122 10.26 7.16 -4.35
N MET A 123 11.45 7.39 -3.80
CA MET A 123 11.62 7.94 -2.45
C MET A 123 11.02 9.35 -2.32
N ASN A 124 11.28 10.22 -3.30
CA ASN A 124 10.71 11.58 -3.31
C ASN A 124 9.18 11.55 -3.40
N LEU A 125 8.61 10.64 -4.17
CA LEU A 125 7.15 10.46 -4.23
C LEU A 125 6.58 10.01 -2.87
N SER A 126 7.22 9.08 -2.19
CA SER A 126 6.75 8.61 -0.88
C SER A 126 6.83 9.70 0.19
N MET A 127 7.86 10.53 0.18
CA MET A 127 8.02 11.66 1.11
C MET A 127 7.04 12.82 0.83
N SER A 128 6.71 13.07 -0.43
CA SER A 128 5.77 14.14 -0.81
C SER A 128 4.30 13.80 -0.54
N SER A 129 3.99 12.53 -0.29
CA SER A 129 2.61 12.08 -0.04
C SER A 129 2.04 12.52 1.31
N GLU A 130 2.86 12.99 2.23
CA GLU A 130 2.43 13.47 3.55
C GLU A 130 1.80 14.88 3.52
N SER A 131 1.88 15.60 2.40
CA SER A 131 1.25 16.92 2.28
C SER A 131 -0.27 16.75 2.09
N ILE A 132 -1.01 17.19 3.09
CA ILE A 132 -2.47 17.29 3.02
C ILE A 132 -2.82 18.70 2.56
N SER A 133 -3.57 18.81 1.48
CA SER A 133 -4.08 20.10 0.98
C SER A 133 -5.57 20.22 1.25
N ASP A 134 -6.03 21.42 1.61
CA ASP A 134 -7.44 21.77 1.63
C ASP A 134 -7.94 21.79 0.18
N ALA A 135 -8.73 20.79 -0.18
CA ALA A 135 -9.22 20.63 -1.54
C ALA A 135 -10.52 21.42 -1.77
N ILE A 136 -11.42 21.41 -0.80
CA ILE A 136 -12.73 22.05 -0.88
C ILE A 136 -13.16 22.46 0.53
N THR A 137 -13.66 23.70 0.65
CA THR A 137 -14.40 24.16 1.83
C THR A 137 -15.80 24.60 1.42
N ALA A 138 -16.80 24.12 2.12
CA ALA A 138 -18.19 24.44 1.86
C ALA A 138 -18.93 24.83 3.16
N ALA A 139 -19.75 25.89 3.10
CA ALA A 139 -20.65 26.22 4.19
C ALA A 139 -21.82 25.22 4.22
N VAL A 140 -22.00 24.57 5.36
CA VAL A 140 -23.08 23.59 5.57
C VAL A 140 -23.94 24.06 6.75
N PRO A 141 -25.08 24.69 6.51
CA PRO A 141 -25.96 25.13 7.59
C PRO A 141 -26.51 23.90 8.34
N THR A 142 -26.32 23.89 9.66
CA THR A 142 -26.88 22.86 10.52
C THR A 142 -28.01 23.44 11.39
N ALA A 143 -28.92 22.59 11.83
CA ALA A 143 -30.05 23.02 12.67
C ALA A 143 -29.61 23.62 14.02
N ARG A 144 -28.37 23.38 14.47
CA ARG A 144 -27.86 23.81 15.77
C ARG A 144 -26.74 24.85 15.70
N ALA A 145 -26.17 25.09 14.51
CA ALA A 145 -25.11 26.08 14.31
C ALA A 145 -25.22 26.69 12.92
N ALA A 146 -25.46 27.99 12.87
CA ALA A 146 -25.59 28.73 11.62
C ALA A 146 -24.25 28.87 10.87
N SER A 147 -23.14 28.93 11.61
CA SER A 147 -21.79 28.98 11.06
C SER A 147 -21.17 27.59 11.18
N THR A 148 -21.25 26.81 10.12
CA THR A 148 -20.60 25.50 10.02
C THR A 148 -19.92 25.40 8.67
N GLN A 149 -18.64 25.02 8.68
CA GLN A 149 -17.86 24.80 7.46
C GLN A 149 -17.40 23.34 7.40
N PHE A 150 -17.53 22.74 6.24
CA PHE A 150 -17.08 21.40 5.95
C PHE A 150 -15.84 21.47 5.06
N HIS A 151 -14.73 20.95 5.55
CA HIS A 151 -13.46 20.92 4.86
C HIS A 151 -13.17 19.52 4.35
N ILE A 152 -12.76 19.39 3.11
CA ILE A 152 -12.30 18.16 2.49
C ILE A 152 -10.81 18.30 2.21
N PHE A 153 -10.03 17.42 2.79
CA PHE A 153 -8.58 17.36 2.60
C PHE A 153 -8.23 16.14 1.75
N ARG A 154 -7.40 16.37 0.75
CA ARG A 154 -6.86 15.30 -0.11
C ARG A 154 -5.35 15.24 0.00
N PRO A 155 -4.79 14.12 0.44
CA PRO A 155 -3.38 13.86 0.29
C PRO A 155 -3.02 13.78 -1.20
N ALA A 156 -1.85 14.30 -1.57
CA ALA A 156 -1.45 14.43 -2.97
C ALA A 156 -1.42 13.09 -3.74
N LEU A 157 -1.18 11.97 -3.05
CA LEU A 157 -0.98 10.65 -3.65
C LEU A 157 -1.81 9.51 -3.04
N SER A 158 -2.42 9.68 -1.86
CA SER A 158 -3.37 8.69 -1.33
C SER A 158 -4.77 9.10 -1.76
N GLY A 159 -5.55 8.19 -2.27
CA GLY A 159 -6.93 8.46 -2.66
C GLY A 159 -7.89 8.57 -1.46
N GLU A 160 -7.39 8.57 -0.22
CA GLU A 160 -8.20 8.69 0.98
C GLU A 160 -8.46 10.17 1.29
N GLU A 161 -9.74 10.55 1.37
CA GLU A 161 -10.14 11.89 1.77
C GLU A 161 -10.27 11.97 3.29
N HIS A 162 -9.82 13.08 3.84
CA HIS A 162 -10.03 13.41 5.25
C HIS A 162 -10.99 14.59 5.35
N TYR A 163 -11.80 14.59 6.39
CA TYR A 163 -12.84 15.59 6.57
C TYR A 163 -12.67 16.31 7.91
N ALA A 164 -12.95 17.60 7.92
CA ALA A 164 -13.12 18.35 9.16
C ALA A 164 -14.43 19.14 9.10
N LEU A 165 -15.18 19.10 10.19
CA LEU A 165 -16.35 19.92 10.40
C LEU A 165 -16.01 21.00 11.42
N GLU A 166 -15.97 22.26 10.97
CA GLU A 166 -15.77 23.42 11.82
C GLU A 166 -17.14 23.98 12.23
N ILE A 167 -17.40 24.03 13.52
CA ILE A 167 -18.70 24.45 14.07
C ILE A 167 -18.50 25.74 14.88
N GLY A 168 -19.13 26.82 14.41
CA GLY A 168 -19.01 28.14 15.03
C GLY A 168 -17.81 28.93 14.55
N GLU A 169 -17.47 29.99 15.27
CA GLU A 169 -16.31 30.83 14.98
C GLU A 169 -15.12 30.36 15.81
N LEU A 170 -14.05 29.98 15.14
CA LEU A 170 -12.83 29.51 15.79
C LEU A 170 -11.95 30.71 16.20
N ASN A 171 -11.68 30.83 17.50
CA ASN A 171 -10.66 31.74 18.00
C ASN A 171 -9.35 30.96 18.18
N ARG A 172 -8.38 31.19 17.29
CA ARG A 172 -7.08 30.50 17.29
C ARG A 172 -6.15 30.91 18.44
N ASP A 173 -6.47 31.97 19.17
CA ASP A 173 -5.70 32.42 20.34
C ASP A 173 -6.02 31.60 21.59
N HIS A 174 -7.02 30.73 21.53
CA HIS A 174 -7.43 29.85 22.62
C HIS A 174 -7.42 28.39 22.20
N PRO A 175 -7.30 27.44 23.15
CA PRO A 175 -7.43 26.03 22.87
C PRO A 175 -8.79 25.72 22.23
N ILE A 176 -8.78 24.98 21.13
CA ILE A 176 -9.96 24.58 20.37
C ILE A 176 -10.34 23.16 20.78
N LEU A 177 -11.63 22.94 21.08
CA LEU A 177 -12.14 21.61 21.35
C LEU A 177 -12.21 20.82 20.04
N VAL A 178 -11.51 19.68 19.97
CA VAL A 178 -11.48 18.80 18.80
C VAL A 178 -12.00 17.42 19.18
N ARG A 179 -12.85 16.86 18.34
CA ARG A 179 -13.28 15.46 18.40
C ARG A 179 -12.74 14.73 17.16
N ILE A 180 -11.98 13.66 17.40
CA ILE A 180 -11.51 12.78 16.32
C ILE A 180 -12.53 11.65 16.16
N HIS A 181 -12.92 11.40 14.90
CA HIS A 181 -13.88 10.37 14.52
C HIS A 181 -13.34 9.60 13.31
N SER A 182 -13.35 8.27 13.34
CA SER A 182 -13.08 7.47 12.16
C SER A 182 -14.36 7.43 11.30
N ALA A 183 -14.23 7.66 9.99
CA ALA A 183 -15.36 7.55 9.07
C ALA A 183 -16.00 6.15 9.20
N CYS A 184 -17.27 6.12 9.58
CA CYS A 184 -18.03 4.89 9.76
C CYS A 184 -19.36 5.03 9.04
N PHE A 185 -19.49 4.35 7.90
CA PHE A 185 -20.70 4.42 7.07
C PHE A 185 -21.98 4.11 7.87
N THR A 186 -21.93 3.12 8.74
CA THR A 186 -23.09 2.73 9.57
C THR A 186 -23.39 3.72 10.69
N GLY A 187 -22.37 4.39 11.24
CA GLY A 187 -22.54 5.38 12.29
C GLY A 187 -22.92 6.79 11.78
N ASP A 188 -22.64 7.05 10.49
CA ASP A 188 -22.85 8.36 9.87
C ASP A 188 -24.19 8.42 9.08
N VAL A 189 -24.75 7.26 8.70
CA VAL A 189 -25.95 7.15 7.85
C VAL A 189 -27.16 6.57 8.60
N LEU A 190 -26.95 5.83 9.68
CA LEU A 190 -27.99 5.22 10.52
C LEU A 190 -28.05 5.89 11.89
#